data_6dd6ce494e8edd7bb73a9d13c01cef74
#
_entry.id   6dd6ce494e8edd7bb73a9d13c01cef74
#
_cell.length_a   1.000
_cell.length_b   1.000
_cell.length_c   1.000
_cell.angle_alpha   90.00
_cell.angle_beta   90.00
_cell.angle_gamma   90.00
#
_symmetry.space_group_name_H-M   'P 1'
#
loop_
_entity.id
_entity.type
_entity.pdbx_description
1 polymer ?
#
loop_
_entity_poly.entity_id
_entity_poly.type
_entity_poly.pdbx_seq_one_letter_code
_entity_poly.pdbx_strand_id
1 'polypeptide(L)'
;MQQAIFRLAGKDSFSLLECDKKDCCASLNEEAPKAISFLSEPSRQHFKEVLEGLEILDIPYRINNNLIPDRRHSSHTIFEITTGGAENKKEVMASGGRYDGLAKKIGLKKDIPAIGIKISSKKISGAPIRSKIKTPSFFFLQLGFEAKLKGLNIIEMLRKSKILVYQSLSRDMLGGQIALAEKMRMPYALIMGKKESMENTVMVRDMNTRSQETVPVGNLSAYLKKLKG
;
A
#
# COMPACT_ATOMS: atom_id res chain seq x y z
N MET A 1 33.38 -15.87 -20.54
CA MET A 1 31.97 -15.77 -20.14
C MET A 1 31.68 -16.56 -18.87
N GLN A 2 31.90 -17.86 -18.81
CA GLN A 2 31.70 -18.72 -17.59
C GLN A 2 32.40 -18.18 -16.33
N GLN A 3 33.63 -17.70 -16.41
CA GLN A 3 34.36 -17.13 -15.24
C GLN A 3 33.73 -15.86 -14.67
N ALA A 4 33.03 -15.05 -15.48
CA ALA A 4 32.30 -13.87 -15.00
C ALA A 4 31.03 -14.26 -14.23
N ILE A 5 30.33 -15.30 -14.69
CA ILE A 5 29.15 -15.88 -14.04
C ILE A 5 29.54 -16.46 -12.67
N PHE A 6 30.65 -17.22 -12.59
CA PHE A 6 31.14 -17.77 -11.32
C PHE A 6 31.58 -16.68 -10.33
N ARG A 7 32.15 -15.57 -10.79
CA ARG A 7 32.53 -14.44 -9.93
C ARG A 7 31.30 -13.68 -9.38
N LEU A 8 30.24 -13.56 -10.17
CA LEU A 8 28.98 -12.96 -9.72
C LEU A 8 28.26 -13.87 -8.73
N ALA A 9 28.15 -15.16 -9.02
CA ALA A 9 27.53 -16.16 -8.15
C ALA A 9 28.26 -16.30 -6.79
N GLY A 10 29.58 -16.16 -6.78
CA GLY A 10 30.39 -16.23 -5.55
C GLY A 10 30.23 -15.04 -4.61
N LYS A 11 29.77 -13.89 -5.11
CA LYS A 11 29.54 -12.68 -4.28
C LYS A 11 28.08 -12.56 -3.86
N ASP A 12 27.16 -12.76 -4.77
CA ASP A 12 25.71 -12.73 -4.52
C ASP A 12 24.98 -13.44 -5.65
N SER A 13 24.44 -14.61 -5.37
CA SER A 13 23.71 -15.41 -6.38
C SER A 13 22.46 -14.71 -6.91
N PHE A 14 21.87 -13.76 -6.17
CA PHE A 14 20.74 -12.97 -6.63
C PHE A 14 21.11 -11.92 -7.68
N SER A 15 22.35 -11.45 -7.71
CA SER A 15 22.81 -10.51 -8.75
C SER A 15 22.77 -11.10 -10.15
N LEU A 16 22.68 -12.43 -10.28
CA LEU A 16 22.47 -13.10 -11.56
C LEU A 16 21.07 -12.85 -12.13
N LEU A 17 20.05 -12.72 -11.26
CA LEU A 17 18.66 -12.43 -11.65
C LEU A 17 18.47 -10.99 -12.11
N GLU A 18 19.34 -10.06 -11.71
CA GLU A 18 19.33 -8.65 -12.16
C GLU A 18 20.05 -8.44 -13.51
N CYS A 19 20.68 -9.47 -14.04
CA CYS A 19 21.47 -9.34 -15.26
C CYS A 19 20.56 -9.22 -16.49
N ASP A 20 20.47 -8.04 -17.09
CA ASP A 20 19.71 -7.75 -18.32
C ASP A 20 20.44 -8.17 -19.61
N LYS A 21 21.66 -8.70 -19.51
CA LYS A 21 22.46 -9.10 -20.68
C LYS A 21 21.93 -10.40 -21.26
N LYS A 22 21.25 -10.33 -22.40
CA LYS A 22 20.66 -11.48 -23.10
C LYS A 22 21.66 -12.61 -23.37
N ASP A 23 22.93 -12.28 -23.62
CA ASP A 23 23.95 -13.26 -23.97
C ASP A 23 24.65 -13.92 -22.78
N CYS A 24 24.36 -13.47 -21.55
CA CYS A 24 25.07 -13.91 -20.35
C CYS A 24 24.19 -14.76 -19.40
N CYS A 25 22.99 -14.31 -19.09
CA CYS A 25 22.19 -14.85 -17.99
C CYS A 25 20.74 -15.20 -18.37
N ALA A 26 20.32 -15.03 -19.64
CA ALA A 26 18.93 -15.23 -20.04
C ALA A 26 18.45 -16.68 -19.76
N SER A 27 19.24 -17.67 -20.14
CA SER A 27 18.91 -19.09 -19.89
C SER A 27 18.86 -19.42 -18.40
N LEU A 28 19.75 -18.83 -17.60
CA LEU A 28 19.75 -19.02 -16.14
C LEU A 28 18.53 -18.41 -15.49
N ASN A 29 18.06 -17.26 -16.00
CA ASN A 29 16.86 -16.59 -15.47
C ASN A 29 15.57 -17.36 -15.81
N GLU A 30 15.52 -18.06 -16.95
CA GLU A 30 14.38 -18.90 -17.33
C GLU A 30 14.29 -20.18 -16.49
N GLU A 31 15.43 -20.79 -16.16
CA GLU A 31 15.53 -22.01 -15.35
C GLU A 31 15.53 -21.71 -13.84
N ALA A 32 15.74 -20.45 -13.43
CA ALA A 32 15.79 -20.08 -12.02
C ALA A 32 14.47 -20.38 -11.31
N PRO A 33 14.51 -20.94 -10.10
CA PRO A 33 13.30 -21.18 -9.32
C PRO A 33 12.57 -19.87 -9.06
N LYS A 34 11.26 -19.85 -9.36
CA LYS A 34 10.43 -18.65 -9.12
C LYS A 34 10.25 -18.42 -7.62
N ALA A 35 10.60 -17.24 -7.14
CA ALA A 35 10.53 -16.91 -5.71
C ALA A 35 9.14 -17.17 -5.10
N ILE A 36 8.07 -16.94 -5.88
CA ILE A 36 6.69 -17.16 -5.44
C ILE A 36 6.39 -18.63 -5.07
N SER A 37 7.11 -19.59 -5.66
CA SER A 37 6.93 -21.04 -5.39
C SER A 37 7.48 -21.46 -4.03
N PHE A 38 8.33 -20.63 -3.42
CA PHE A 38 9.01 -20.90 -2.15
C PHE A 38 8.50 -20.07 -0.98
N LEU A 39 7.40 -19.33 -1.18
CA LEU A 39 6.79 -18.58 -0.11
C LEU A 39 6.25 -19.51 0.97
N SER A 40 6.52 -19.18 2.23
CA SER A 40 5.84 -19.80 3.36
C SER A 40 4.33 -19.50 3.31
N GLU A 41 3.51 -20.34 3.95
CA GLU A 41 2.05 -20.12 3.93
C GLU A 41 1.63 -18.71 4.41
N PRO A 42 2.19 -18.17 5.53
CA PRO A 42 1.88 -16.80 5.95
C PRO A 42 2.28 -15.74 4.91
N SER A 43 3.43 -15.93 4.23
CA SER A 43 3.88 -15.00 3.19
C SER A 43 3.02 -15.06 1.95
N ARG A 44 2.55 -16.24 1.58
CA ARG A 44 1.62 -16.46 0.47
C ARG A 44 0.28 -15.81 0.73
N GLN A 45 -0.27 -16.02 1.92
CA GLN A 45 -1.53 -15.39 2.33
C GLN A 45 -1.41 -13.86 2.31
N HIS A 46 -0.34 -13.31 2.89
CA HIS A 46 -0.10 -11.86 2.87
C HIS A 46 0.03 -11.31 1.43
N PHE A 47 0.74 -12.02 0.56
CA PHE A 47 0.89 -11.60 -0.84
C PHE A 47 -0.44 -11.62 -1.58
N LYS A 48 -1.27 -12.65 -1.36
CA LYS A 48 -2.62 -12.74 -1.88
C LYS A 48 -3.49 -11.54 -1.46
N GLU A 49 -3.48 -11.17 -0.18
CA GLU A 49 -4.20 -10.00 0.34
C GLU A 49 -3.77 -8.68 -0.33
N VAL A 50 -2.48 -8.54 -0.64
CA VAL A 50 -1.97 -7.37 -1.38
C VAL A 50 -2.53 -7.35 -2.81
N LEU A 51 -2.54 -8.50 -3.50
CA LEU A 51 -3.07 -8.59 -4.87
C LEU A 51 -4.59 -8.31 -4.89
N GLU A 52 -5.35 -8.87 -3.96
CA GLU A 52 -6.79 -8.58 -3.80
C GLU A 52 -7.04 -7.07 -3.61
N GLY A 53 -6.20 -6.39 -2.82
CA GLY A 53 -6.28 -4.94 -2.66
C GLY A 53 -6.03 -4.16 -3.95
N LEU A 54 -5.09 -4.60 -4.78
CA LEU A 54 -4.81 -3.99 -6.08
C LEU A 54 -5.97 -4.21 -7.07
N GLU A 55 -6.53 -5.42 -7.10
CA GLU A 55 -7.69 -5.76 -7.94
C GLU A 55 -8.93 -4.93 -7.59
N ILE A 56 -9.21 -4.77 -6.29
CA ILE A 56 -10.32 -3.95 -5.80
C ILE A 56 -10.18 -2.48 -6.23
N LEU A 57 -8.96 -1.98 -6.33
CA LEU A 57 -8.67 -0.60 -6.75
C LEU A 57 -8.50 -0.44 -8.25
N ASP A 58 -8.69 -1.50 -9.06
CA ASP A 58 -8.41 -1.53 -10.50
C ASP A 58 -6.97 -1.07 -10.84
N ILE A 59 -6.01 -1.36 -9.95
CA ILE A 59 -4.61 -1.04 -10.20
C ILE A 59 -3.97 -2.19 -10.99
N PRO A 60 -3.57 -1.96 -12.25
CA PRO A 60 -2.94 -3.00 -13.05
C PRO A 60 -1.58 -3.36 -12.47
N TYR A 61 -1.32 -4.64 -12.32
CA TYR A 61 -0.05 -5.14 -11.83
C TYR A 61 0.46 -6.33 -12.65
N ARG A 62 1.73 -6.60 -12.49
CA ARG A 62 2.40 -7.80 -13.02
C ARG A 62 3.35 -8.35 -11.98
N ILE A 63 3.28 -9.66 -11.77
CA ILE A 63 4.22 -10.35 -10.90
C ILE A 63 5.56 -10.45 -11.63
N ASN A 64 6.62 -9.90 -11.03
CA ASN A 64 7.98 -9.96 -11.53
C ASN A 64 8.83 -10.84 -10.60
N ASN A 65 9.18 -12.03 -11.08
CA ASN A 65 10.00 -12.97 -10.30
C ASN A 65 11.49 -12.57 -10.20
N ASN A 66 11.91 -11.64 -11.06
CA ASN A 66 13.30 -11.15 -11.10
C ASN A 66 13.50 -9.89 -10.27
N LEU A 67 12.46 -9.38 -9.62
CA LEU A 67 12.58 -8.24 -8.73
C LEU A 67 13.23 -8.68 -7.42
N ILE A 68 14.42 -8.16 -7.14
CA ILE A 68 15.22 -8.56 -5.99
C ILE A 68 15.10 -7.53 -4.87
N PRO A 69 14.77 -7.96 -3.63
CA PRO A 69 14.70 -7.08 -2.50
C PRO A 69 16.10 -6.63 -2.02
N ASP A 70 16.20 -5.43 -1.47
CA ASP A 70 17.38 -5.09 -0.66
C ASP A 70 17.36 -5.95 0.62
N ARG A 71 18.21 -6.98 0.65
CA ARG A 71 18.28 -7.99 1.72
C ARG A 71 18.67 -7.43 3.07
N ARG A 72 19.18 -6.20 3.11
CA ARG A 72 19.59 -5.55 4.36
C ARG A 72 18.41 -5.11 5.20
N HIS A 73 17.27 -4.75 4.57
CA HIS A 73 16.13 -4.21 5.29
C HIS A 73 14.75 -4.62 4.77
N SER A 74 14.66 -5.15 3.55
CA SER A 74 13.36 -5.56 2.99
C SER A 74 12.77 -6.76 3.71
N SER A 75 11.46 -6.73 3.86
CA SER A 75 10.63 -7.84 4.37
C SER A 75 9.34 -7.91 3.55
N HIS A 76 8.78 -9.11 3.38
CA HIS A 76 7.54 -9.33 2.65
C HIS A 76 7.53 -8.76 1.21
N THR A 77 6.58 -7.85 0.92
CA THR A 77 6.31 -7.36 -0.44
C THR A 77 7.26 -6.23 -0.84
N ILE A 78 7.76 -6.30 -2.06
CA ILE A 78 8.47 -5.22 -2.76
C ILE A 78 7.74 -4.91 -4.06
N PHE A 79 7.89 -3.70 -4.56
CA PHE A 79 7.22 -3.26 -5.79
C PHE A 79 8.02 -2.20 -6.55
N GLU A 80 7.76 -2.13 -7.84
CA GLU A 80 8.19 -1.03 -8.72
C GLU A 80 6.98 -0.47 -9.46
N ILE A 81 6.99 0.83 -9.67
CA ILE A 81 6.04 1.53 -10.53
C ILE A 81 6.80 1.95 -11.78
N THR A 82 6.36 1.44 -12.92
CA THR A 82 7.01 1.69 -14.22
C THR A 82 6.09 2.45 -15.15
N THR A 83 6.67 3.29 -16.01
CA THR A 83 5.96 3.88 -17.16
C THR A 83 6.09 3.00 -18.38
N GLY A 84 5.12 3.11 -19.29
CA GLY A 84 5.14 2.47 -20.60
C GLY A 84 4.40 1.15 -20.66
N GLY A 85 3.82 0.87 -21.82
CA GLY A 85 3.21 -0.41 -22.16
C GLY A 85 4.24 -1.53 -22.32
N ALA A 86 3.77 -2.73 -22.67
CA ALA A 86 4.58 -3.95 -22.75
C ALA A 86 5.80 -3.88 -23.68
N GLU A 87 5.82 -2.98 -24.65
CA GLU A 87 6.81 -2.92 -25.73
C GLU A 87 7.84 -1.78 -25.64
N ASN A 88 7.60 -0.74 -24.81
CA ASN A 88 8.52 0.39 -24.68
C ASN A 88 9.47 0.22 -23.49
N LYS A 89 10.67 0.79 -23.60
CA LYS A 89 11.65 0.85 -22.50
C LYS A 89 10.96 1.27 -21.21
N LYS A 90 10.81 0.33 -20.28
CA LYS A 90 10.20 0.58 -18.98
C LYS A 90 11.14 1.47 -18.17
N GLU A 91 10.69 2.68 -17.87
CA GLU A 91 11.39 3.55 -16.93
C GLU A 91 10.78 3.32 -15.54
N VAL A 92 11.62 2.97 -14.55
CA VAL A 92 11.18 2.84 -13.16
C VAL A 92 10.97 4.25 -12.60
N MET A 93 9.72 4.60 -12.33
CA MET A 93 9.36 5.88 -11.71
C MET A 93 9.47 5.85 -10.20
N ALA A 94 9.12 4.71 -9.61
CA ALA A 94 9.20 4.53 -8.18
C ALA A 94 9.49 3.08 -7.81
N SER A 95 10.17 2.88 -6.71
CA SER A 95 10.42 1.56 -6.12
C SER A 95 10.18 1.62 -4.62
N GLY A 96 9.72 0.52 -4.04
CA GLY A 96 9.43 0.48 -2.62
C GLY A 96 9.18 -0.93 -2.10
N GLY A 97 8.82 -1.00 -0.82
CA GLY A 97 8.52 -2.28 -0.17
C GLY A 97 8.35 -2.14 1.33
N ARG A 98 8.09 -3.26 1.96
CA ARG A 98 8.03 -3.37 3.43
C ARG A 98 9.42 -3.61 4.01
N TYR A 99 9.62 -3.09 5.23
CA TYR A 99 10.89 -3.21 5.97
C TYR A 99 10.67 -3.24 7.49
N ASP A 100 9.80 -4.13 7.95
CA ASP A 100 9.36 -4.23 9.35
C ASP A 100 10.53 -4.44 10.32
N GLY A 101 11.56 -5.20 9.92
CA GLY A 101 12.74 -5.47 10.73
C GLY A 101 13.77 -4.32 10.82
N LEU A 102 13.57 -3.20 10.09
CA LEU A 102 14.52 -2.10 10.12
C LEU A 102 14.62 -1.48 11.50
N ALA A 103 13.53 -1.37 12.24
CA ALA A 103 13.48 -0.81 13.58
C ALA A 103 14.45 -1.51 14.54
N LYS A 104 14.49 -2.84 14.52
CA LYS A 104 15.48 -3.61 15.34
C LYS A 104 16.89 -3.37 14.91
N LYS A 105 17.17 -3.26 13.60
CA LYS A 105 18.51 -3.03 13.08
C LYS A 105 19.08 -1.66 13.48
N ILE A 106 18.23 -0.67 13.71
CA ILE A 106 18.62 0.65 14.20
C ILE A 106 18.54 0.80 15.73
N GLY A 107 18.40 -0.31 16.47
CA GLY A 107 18.50 -0.35 17.93
C GLY A 107 17.18 -0.35 18.70
N LEU A 108 16.04 -0.43 18.04
CA LEU A 108 14.75 -0.58 18.74
C LEU A 108 14.53 -2.04 19.19
N LYS A 109 13.79 -2.23 20.28
CA LYS A 109 13.54 -3.57 20.84
C LYS A 109 12.51 -4.41 20.09
N LYS A 110 11.72 -3.78 19.21
CA LYS A 110 10.58 -4.44 18.51
C LYS A 110 10.65 -4.19 17.02
N ASP A 111 10.12 -5.13 16.24
CA ASP A 111 9.78 -4.88 14.86
C ASP A 111 8.63 -3.87 14.77
N ILE A 112 8.71 -2.96 13.82
CA ILE A 112 7.67 -1.96 13.56
C ILE A 112 7.26 -2.11 12.10
N PRO A 113 6.00 -2.46 11.83
CA PRO A 113 5.51 -2.52 10.47
C PRO A 113 5.76 -1.20 9.74
N ALA A 114 6.51 -1.27 8.66
CA ALA A 114 6.89 -0.10 7.90
C ALA A 114 6.87 -0.38 6.40
N ILE A 115 6.41 0.59 5.63
CA ILE A 115 6.43 0.59 4.17
C ILE A 115 6.97 1.91 3.67
N GLY A 116 7.74 1.90 2.60
CA GLY A 116 8.24 3.12 1.99
C GLY A 116 8.32 3.02 0.48
N ILE A 117 8.43 4.19 -0.12
CA ILE A 117 8.55 4.36 -1.56
C ILE A 117 9.60 5.42 -1.86
N LYS A 118 10.46 5.13 -2.82
CA LYS A 118 11.41 6.09 -3.42
C LYS A 118 10.86 6.47 -4.79
N ILE A 119 10.58 7.75 -5.00
CA ILE A 119 10.09 8.27 -6.27
C ILE A 119 11.27 8.96 -6.98
N SER A 120 11.50 8.56 -8.24
CA SER A 120 12.48 9.20 -9.11
C SER A 120 11.80 10.39 -9.81
N SER A 121 12.18 11.62 -9.47
CA SER A 121 11.70 12.81 -10.16
C SER A 121 12.83 13.42 -10.99
N LYS A 122 12.59 13.68 -12.28
CA LYS A 122 13.44 14.61 -13.04
C LYS A 122 13.28 15.98 -12.41
N LYS A 123 14.37 16.75 -12.26
CA LYS A 123 14.30 18.13 -11.74
C LYS A 123 13.24 18.92 -12.49
N ILE A 124 12.15 19.25 -11.83
CA ILE A 124 11.17 20.19 -12.35
C ILE A 124 11.71 21.58 -12.02
N SER A 125 12.20 22.28 -13.05
CA SER A 125 12.58 23.69 -12.92
C SER A 125 11.30 24.50 -12.76
N GLY A 126 11.01 24.98 -11.54
CA GLY A 126 9.83 25.77 -11.25
C GLY A 126 9.79 26.21 -9.79
N ALA A 127 8.99 27.22 -9.49
CA ALA A 127 8.77 27.67 -8.12
C ALA A 127 8.17 26.55 -7.25
N PRO A 128 8.56 26.46 -5.97
CA PRO A 128 8.01 25.45 -5.08
C PRO A 128 6.49 25.59 -4.98
N ILE A 129 5.76 24.53 -5.32
CA ILE A 129 4.31 24.49 -5.17
C ILE A 129 4.00 24.48 -3.67
N ARG A 130 3.64 25.62 -3.12
CA ARG A 130 3.11 25.73 -1.76
C ARG A 130 1.65 25.32 -1.77
N SER A 131 1.36 24.03 -1.72
CA SER A 131 -0.02 23.58 -1.47
C SER A 131 -0.33 23.69 0.02
N LYS A 132 -1.40 24.40 0.38
CA LYS A 132 -1.95 24.31 1.74
C LYS A 132 -2.47 22.88 1.93
N ILE A 133 -1.84 22.12 2.82
CA ILE A 133 -2.33 20.80 3.20
C ILE A 133 -3.66 21.01 3.93
N LYS A 134 -4.75 20.57 3.30
CA LYS A 134 -6.07 20.59 3.94
C LYS A 134 -6.13 19.49 4.98
N THR A 135 -6.53 19.81 6.19
CA THR A 135 -6.77 18.81 7.23
C THR A 135 -8.05 18.02 6.91
N PRO A 136 -8.03 16.68 7.02
CA PRO A 136 -9.24 15.89 6.87
C PRO A 136 -10.24 16.22 7.99
N SER A 137 -11.54 16.20 7.68
CA SER A 137 -12.62 16.35 8.65
C SER A 137 -13.25 15.02 9.05
N PHE A 138 -12.88 13.96 8.38
CA PHE A 138 -13.46 12.62 8.55
C PHE A 138 -12.38 11.61 8.89
N PHE A 139 -12.66 10.78 9.90
CA PHE A 139 -11.82 9.64 10.26
C PHE A 139 -12.54 8.36 9.89
N PHE A 140 -11.94 7.50 9.07
CA PHE A 140 -12.53 6.25 8.65
C PHE A 140 -12.02 5.09 9.50
N LEU A 141 -12.94 4.46 10.22
CA LEU A 141 -12.72 3.29 11.07
C LEU A 141 -13.15 2.03 10.33
N GLN A 142 -12.27 1.03 10.29
CA GLN A 142 -12.48 -0.21 9.56
C GLN A 142 -12.27 -1.39 10.50
N LEU A 143 -13.23 -2.31 10.57
CA LEU A 143 -13.23 -3.45 11.47
C LEU A 143 -13.28 -4.76 10.69
N GLY A 144 -12.17 -5.49 10.71
CA GLY A 144 -12.00 -6.75 10.00
C GLY A 144 -11.54 -6.57 8.55
N PHE A 145 -11.10 -7.68 7.96
CA PHE A 145 -10.45 -7.69 6.65
C PHE A 145 -11.38 -7.22 5.52
N GLU A 146 -12.61 -7.73 5.46
CA GLU A 146 -13.58 -7.34 4.43
C GLU A 146 -13.92 -5.84 4.46
N ALA A 147 -14.07 -5.27 5.67
CA ALA A 147 -14.31 -3.84 5.81
C ALA A 147 -13.09 -3.02 5.37
N LYS A 148 -11.87 -3.51 5.59
CA LYS A 148 -10.65 -2.89 5.09
C LYS A 148 -10.59 -2.90 3.57
N LEU A 149 -10.87 -4.02 2.92
CA LEU A 149 -10.90 -4.14 1.46
C LEU A 149 -11.96 -3.21 0.83
N LYS A 150 -13.21 -3.28 1.29
CA LYS A 150 -14.27 -2.36 0.82
C LYS A 150 -13.95 -0.91 1.12
N GLY A 151 -13.32 -0.66 2.26
CA GLY A 151 -12.85 0.65 2.68
C GLY A 151 -11.90 1.30 1.69
N LEU A 152 -11.04 0.54 1.02
CA LEU A 152 -10.15 1.06 -0.02
C LEU A 152 -10.95 1.74 -1.15
N ASN A 153 -11.98 1.07 -1.66
CA ASN A 153 -12.86 1.63 -2.71
C ASN A 153 -13.58 2.89 -2.23
N ILE A 154 -14.09 2.88 -1.00
CA ILE A 154 -14.78 4.04 -0.42
C ILE A 154 -13.84 5.21 -0.30
N ILE A 155 -12.62 5.00 0.21
CA ILE A 155 -11.60 6.06 0.33
C ILE A 155 -11.25 6.63 -1.05
N GLU A 156 -11.08 5.77 -2.06
CA GLU A 156 -10.79 6.21 -3.42
C GLU A 156 -11.96 7.00 -4.03
N MET A 157 -13.19 6.55 -3.82
CA MET A 157 -14.41 7.28 -4.21
C MET A 157 -14.48 8.67 -3.54
N LEU A 158 -14.19 8.75 -2.24
CA LEU A 158 -14.18 9.99 -1.50
C LEU A 158 -13.04 10.91 -1.97
N ARG A 159 -11.86 10.36 -2.25
CA ARG A 159 -10.72 11.09 -2.82
C ARG A 159 -11.07 11.71 -4.18
N LYS A 160 -11.69 10.94 -5.09
CA LYS A 160 -12.21 11.43 -6.38
C LYS A 160 -13.24 12.54 -6.19
N SER A 161 -14.05 12.47 -5.14
CA SER A 161 -15.03 13.49 -4.75
C SER A 161 -14.41 14.70 -4.01
N LYS A 162 -13.07 14.77 -3.87
CA LYS A 162 -12.30 15.79 -3.14
C LYS A 162 -12.63 15.86 -1.64
N ILE A 163 -13.08 14.75 -1.06
CA ILE A 163 -13.30 14.60 0.38
C ILE A 163 -12.08 13.90 0.96
N LEU A 164 -11.36 14.61 1.83
CA LEU A 164 -10.19 14.06 2.50
C LEU A 164 -10.62 13.28 3.74
N VAL A 165 -10.10 12.07 3.86
CA VAL A 165 -10.38 11.15 4.95
C VAL A 165 -9.06 10.70 5.56
N TYR A 166 -8.99 10.62 6.87
CA TYR A 166 -7.90 10.00 7.60
C TYR A 166 -8.28 8.57 7.99
N GLN A 167 -7.34 7.65 7.98
CA GLN A 167 -7.51 6.28 8.48
C GLN A 167 -6.30 5.85 9.30
N SER A 168 -6.50 4.95 10.25
CA SER A 168 -5.40 4.31 10.96
C SER A 168 -5.01 3.00 10.28
N LEU A 169 -3.74 2.87 9.93
CA LEU A 169 -3.19 1.63 9.37
C LEU A 169 -2.68 0.66 10.43
N SER A 170 -2.52 1.14 11.68
CA SER A 170 -1.87 0.39 12.76
C SER A 170 -2.82 -0.07 13.87
N ARG A 171 -4.10 0.27 13.81
CA ARG A 171 -5.09 -0.03 14.85
C ARG A 171 -6.26 -0.78 14.27
N ASP A 172 -6.52 -1.98 14.78
CA ASP A 172 -7.61 -2.86 14.31
C ASP A 172 -8.85 -2.82 15.20
N MET A 173 -8.67 -2.49 16.48
CA MET A 173 -9.76 -2.44 17.46
C MET A 173 -10.53 -1.11 17.39
N LEU A 174 -11.85 -1.18 17.42
CA LEU A 174 -12.75 -0.02 17.36
C LEU A 174 -12.38 1.06 18.40
N GLY A 175 -12.24 0.68 19.66
CA GLY A 175 -11.91 1.61 20.74
C GLY A 175 -10.59 2.35 20.50
N GLY A 176 -9.57 1.65 20.00
CA GLY A 176 -8.28 2.26 19.68
C GLY A 176 -8.35 3.25 18.51
N GLN A 177 -9.20 2.98 17.51
CA GLN A 177 -9.42 3.88 16.39
C GLN A 177 -10.25 5.11 16.79
N ILE A 178 -11.30 4.92 17.62
CA ILE A 178 -12.10 6.03 18.16
C ILE A 178 -11.22 6.94 19.01
N ALA A 179 -10.44 6.39 19.94
CA ALA A 179 -9.55 7.18 20.79
C ALA A 179 -8.53 8.00 19.98
N LEU A 180 -8.07 7.45 18.83
CA LEU A 180 -7.20 8.20 17.92
C LEU A 180 -7.96 9.33 17.22
N ALA A 181 -9.17 9.09 16.76
CA ALA A 181 -10.02 10.11 16.14
C ALA A 181 -10.30 11.27 17.11
N GLU A 182 -10.62 10.96 18.38
CA GLU A 182 -10.79 11.94 19.46
C GLU A 182 -9.51 12.74 19.72
N LYS A 183 -8.36 12.05 19.85
CA LYS A 183 -7.06 12.69 20.03
C LYS A 183 -6.74 13.66 18.88
N MET A 184 -7.12 13.31 17.66
CA MET A 184 -6.94 14.16 16.47
C MET A 184 -8.03 15.23 16.34
N ARG A 185 -8.98 15.30 17.25
CA ARG A 185 -10.13 16.23 17.24
C ARG A 185 -10.91 16.17 15.91
N MET A 186 -11.10 14.95 15.40
CA MET A 186 -11.89 14.76 14.18
C MET A 186 -13.37 15.00 14.46
N PRO A 187 -14.05 15.86 13.69
CA PRO A 187 -15.46 16.15 13.93
C PRO A 187 -16.37 14.96 13.61
N TYR A 188 -15.99 14.14 12.63
CA TYR A 188 -16.80 13.01 12.19
C TYR A 188 -15.98 11.72 12.08
N ALA A 189 -16.61 10.61 12.46
CA ALA A 189 -16.11 9.26 12.27
C ALA A 189 -17.00 8.49 11.29
N LEU A 190 -16.39 7.88 10.29
CA LEU A 190 -17.03 6.96 9.34
C LEU A 190 -16.68 5.56 9.79
N ILE A 191 -17.67 4.74 10.11
CA ILE A 191 -17.45 3.41 10.69
C ILE A 191 -17.98 2.36 9.73
N MET A 192 -17.15 1.38 9.41
CA MET A 192 -17.51 0.21 8.62
C MET A 192 -17.03 -1.05 9.34
N GLY A 193 -17.95 -1.86 9.78
CA GLY A 193 -17.73 -3.21 10.30
C GLY A 193 -18.26 -4.26 9.34
N LYS A 194 -18.41 -5.48 9.85
CA LYS A 194 -18.93 -6.61 9.06
C LYS A 194 -20.34 -6.35 8.55
N LYS A 195 -21.24 -5.82 9.41
CA LYS A 195 -22.62 -5.52 9.04
C LYS A 195 -22.68 -4.47 7.93
N GLU A 196 -22.05 -3.33 8.12
CA GLU A 196 -22.03 -2.23 7.15
C GLU A 196 -21.39 -2.67 5.83
N SER A 197 -20.37 -3.52 5.90
CA SER A 197 -19.74 -4.13 4.73
C SER A 197 -20.74 -4.99 3.94
N MET A 198 -21.56 -5.81 4.61
CA MET A 198 -22.56 -6.68 3.94
C MET A 198 -23.72 -5.85 3.34
N GLU A 199 -24.17 -4.84 4.07
CA GLU A 199 -25.29 -3.97 3.68
C GLU A 199 -24.90 -2.85 2.71
N ASN A 200 -23.61 -2.73 2.38
CA ASN A 200 -23.04 -1.64 1.57
C ASN A 200 -23.38 -0.23 2.12
N THR A 201 -23.25 -0.08 3.41
CA THR A 201 -23.51 1.16 4.15
C THR A 201 -22.28 1.61 4.93
N VAL A 202 -22.29 2.84 5.41
CA VAL A 202 -21.31 3.39 6.34
C VAL A 202 -22.05 4.11 7.46
N MET A 203 -21.70 3.82 8.70
CA MET A 203 -22.22 4.56 9.83
C MET A 203 -21.41 5.86 9.97
N VAL A 204 -22.07 6.99 9.89
CA VAL A 204 -21.50 8.33 10.11
C VAL A 204 -21.82 8.77 11.52
N ARG A 205 -20.79 9.01 12.33
CA ARG A 205 -20.90 9.47 13.71
C ARG A 205 -20.37 10.88 13.86
N ASP A 206 -21.17 11.75 14.39
CA ASP A 206 -20.72 13.06 14.90
C ASP A 206 -19.98 12.84 16.23
N MET A 207 -18.73 13.27 16.31
CA MET A 207 -17.88 13.04 17.49
C MET A 207 -18.22 13.96 18.65
N ASN A 208 -18.89 15.09 18.42
CA ASN A 208 -19.30 16.04 19.45
C ASN A 208 -20.64 15.62 20.09
N THR A 209 -21.67 15.42 19.26
CA THR A 209 -23.02 15.05 19.73
C THR A 209 -23.18 13.58 19.99
N ARG A 210 -22.28 12.72 19.47
CA ARG A 210 -22.33 11.25 19.46
C ARG A 210 -23.52 10.69 18.68
N SER A 211 -24.26 11.51 17.95
CA SER A 211 -25.31 11.02 17.06
C SER A 211 -24.72 10.17 15.93
N GLN A 212 -25.51 9.19 15.47
CA GLN A 212 -25.07 8.25 14.43
C GLN A 212 -26.17 8.12 13.38
N GLU A 213 -25.76 8.05 12.13
CA GLU A 213 -26.66 7.81 11.01
C GLU A 213 -26.03 6.80 10.04
N THR A 214 -26.82 5.85 9.56
CA THR A 214 -26.36 4.86 8.58
C THR A 214 -26.67 5.36 7.18
N VAL A 215 -25.64 5.51 6.35
CA VAL A 215 -25.71 6.09 5.01
C VAL A 215 -25.29 5.05 3.98
N PRO A 216 -26.09 4.78 2.92
CA PRO A 216 -25.67 3.95 1.80
C PRO A 216 -24.40 4.51 1.13
N VAL A 217 -23.47 3.63 0.74
CA VAL A 217 -22.19 4.04 0.12
C VAL A 217 -22.41 4.93 -1.12
N GLY A 218 -23.43 4.63 -1.94
CA GLY A 218 -23.75 5.45 -3.12
C GLY A 218 -24.11 6.91 -2.80
N ASN A 219 -24.67 7.17 -1.62
CA ASN A 219 -25.08 8.51 -1.18
C ASN A 219 -24.03 9.19 -0.29
N LEU A 220 -23.00 8.47 0.12
CA LEU A 220 -22.04 8.91 1.13
C LEU A 220 -21.35 10.23 0.74
N SER A 221 -20.87 10.34 -0.50
CA SER A 221 -20.17 11.55 -0.95
C SER A 221 -21.05 12.80 -0.90
N ALA A 222 -22.32 12.68 -1.29
CA ALA A 222 -23.28 13.78 -1.25
C ALA A 222 -23.61 14.18 0.20
N TYR A 223 -23.82 13.18 1.05
CA TYR A 223 -24.08 13.37 2.48
C TYR A 223 -22.91 14.09 3.18
N LEU A 224 -21.67 13.60 3.00
CA LEU A 224 -20.50 14.21 3.64
C LEU A 224 -20.18 15.64 3.15
N LYS A 225 -20.54 15.97 1.91
CA LYS A 225 -20.42 17.34 1.42
C LYS A 225 -21.38 18.30 2.15
N LYS A 226 -22.60 17.85 2.48
CA LYS A 226 -23.56 18.65 3.25
C LYS A 226 -23.09 18.89 4.69
N LEU A 227 -22.42 17.92 5.31
CA LEU A 227 -21.87 18.08 6.66
C LEU A 227 -20.67 19.04 6.73
N LYS A 228 -20.02 19.30 5.60
CA LYS A 228 -18.81 20.13 5.53
C LYS A 228 -19.09 21.59 5.15
N GLY A 229 -20.27 21.89 4.61
CA GLY A 229 -20.74 23.24 4.30
C GLY A 229 -21.16 23.92 5.54
#